data_f564bb8b36ce3d06d02c4f835ddf4c00
#
_entry.id   f564bb8b36ce3d06d02c4f835ddf4c00
#
_cell.length_a   1.000
_cell.length_b   1.000
_cell.length_c   1.000
_cell.angle_alpha   90.00
_cell.angle_beta   90.00
_cell.angle_gamma   90.00
#
_symmetry.space_group_name_H-M   'P 1'
#
loop_
_entity.id
_entity.type
_entity.pdbx_description
1 polymer ?
#
loop_
_entity_poly.entity_id
_entity_poly.type
_entity_poly.pdbx_seq_one_letter_code
_entity_poly.pdbx_strand_id
1 'polypeptide(L)'
;MSLSIGIVGLPNVGKSTLFTALTKKTGLAANYPFATIDPNVGIVDVPDNRLQKLADIVNPGRIVPATVEFVDIAGLVKGANEGEGLGNQFLANIRETDAICEVVRYFKDPNVMREVGRTGEFVDPAGDADTIMTELILADMGTLEKQLPKLEKEAKRDKELMPKFEVAKRLLAWLNEGKRAASMEMTDEERAAAKGLFLLTMKPILYVANVDEDMLSEDLAPIDGVKPLPICAKIEAELSELDPEDAADYLESLGLEQPGLDVLAQAAYKLLGLQSFFTAGEMEVKAWTVRQGATAPQAAGVIHTDFERGFIKAEVIGYDDYIELGGEQGAKAAGKLRIEGKEYVMADGDVVHFRFNV
;
A
#
# COMPACT_ATOMS: atom_id res chain seq x y z
N MET A 1 -2.52 13.90 -2.14
CA MET A 1 -1.95 12.92 -3.08
C MET A 1 -2.32 11.55 -2.53
N SER A 2 -2.95 10.72 -3.35
CA SER A 2 -3.17 9.31 -3.03
C SER A 2 -1.82 8.64 -2.86
N LEU A 3 -1.71 7.71 -1.89
CA LEU A 3 -0.53 6.89 -1.73
C LEU A 3 -0.68 5.67 -2.63
N SER A 4 0.39 5.34 -3.34
CA SER A 4 0.39 4.25 -4.30
C SER A 4 1.43 3.17 -3.97
N ILE A 5 1.12 1.94 -4.40
CA ILE A 5 1.99 0.80 -4.28
C ILE A 5 2.34 0.27 -5.68
N GLY A 6 3.63 0.16 -5.98
CA GLY A 6 4.10 -0.35 -7.26
C GLY A 6 4.14 -1.87 -7.28
N ILE A 7 3.43 -2.51 -8.22
CA ILE A 7 3.50 -3.96 -8.41
C ILE A 7 4.70 -4.26 -9.31
N VAL A 8 5.62 -5.04 -8.77
CA VAL A 8 6.83 -5.48 -9.47
C VAL A 8 6.93 -7.01 -9.48
N GLY A 9 7.78 -7.56 -10.29
CA GLY A 9 8.04 -8.99 -10.33
C GLY A 9 8.85 -9.36 -11.57
N LEU A 10 9.53 -10.49 -11.53
CA LEU A 10 10.20 -11.05 -12.69
C LEU A 10 9.18 -11.43 -13.78
N PRO A 11 9.60 -11.61 -15.04
CA PRO A 11 8.72 -12.10 -16.08
C PRO A 11 8.08 -13.44 -15.72
N ASN A 12 6.84 -13.62 -16.16
CA ASN A 12 6.07 -14.87 -16.00
C ASN A 12 5.77 -15.32 -14.55
N VAL A 13 5.84 -14.41 -13.57
CA VAL A 13 5.44 -14.69 -12.18
C VAL A 13 3.93 -14.56 -11.94
N GLY A 14 3.15 -14.14 -12.96
CA GLY A 14 1.69 -13.93 -12.84
C GLY A 14 1.29 -12.48 -12.51
N LYS A 15 2.24 -11.52 -12.55
CA LYS A 15 2.01 -10.10 -12.25
C LYS A 15 0.84 -9.50 -13.06
N SER A 16 0.84 -9.68 -14.37
CA SER A 16 -0.21 -9.13 -15.25
C SER A 16 -1.58 -9.78 -15.01
N THR A 17 -1.61 -11.07 -14.67
CA THR A 17 -2.85 -11.76 -14.30
C THR A 17 -3.43 -11.16 -13.02
N LEU A 18 -2.59 -10.99 -12.00
CA LEU A 18 -2.98 -10.38 -10.74
C LEU A 18 -3.47 -8.94 -10.92
N PHE A 19 -2.74 -8.13 -11.69
CA PHE A 19 -3.13 -6.74 -11.95
C PHE A 19 -4.44 -6.64 -12.76
N THR A 20 -4.64 -7.52 -13.75
CA THR A 20 -5.89 -7.59 -14.50
C THR A 20 -7.07 -7.96 -13.59
N ALA A 21 -6.90 -8.93 -12.69
CA ALA A 21 -7.94 -9.30 -11.73
C ALA A 21 -8.25 -8.13 -10.77
N LEU A 22 -7.21 -7.42 -10.27
CA LEU A 22 -7.36 -6.21 -9.46
C LEU A 22 -8.20 -5.12 -10.18
N THR A 23 -7.89 -4.83 -11.45
CA THR A 23 -8.56 -3.78 -12.21
C THR A 23 -9.96 -4.16 -12.67
N LYS A 24 -10.24 -5.44 -12.94
CA LYS A 24 -11.59 -5.93 -13.25
C LYS A 24 -12.50 -5.86 -12.05
N LYS A 25 -12.04 -6.27 -10.88
CA LYS A 25 -12.81 -6.22 -9.62
C LYS A 25 -13.29 -4.80 -9.32
N THR A 26 -12.49 -3.81 -9.66
CA THR A 26 -12.84 -2.40 -9.46
C THR A 26 -13.89 -1.87 -10.42
N GLY A 27 -14.27 -2.59 -11.50
CA GLY A 27 -15.41 -2.31 -12.43
C GLY A 27 -15.89 -0.86 -12.65
N LEU A 28 -15.24 0.12 -12.04
CA LEU A 28 -15.78 1.35 -11.52
C LEU A 28 -14.82 2.53 -11.62
N ALA A 29 -13.96 2.55 -12.64
CA ALA A 29 -13.45 3.85 -13.12
C ALA A 29 -14.60 4.85 -13.41
N ALA A 30 -15.84 4.36 -13.48
CA ALA A 30 -17.04 5.15 -13.71
C ALA A 30 -17.52 5.98 -12.51
N ASN A 31 -17.11 5.68 -11.28
CA ASN A 31 -17.62 6.33 -10.07
C ASN A 31 -16.69 7.39 -9.43
N TYR A 32 -15.46 7.54 -9.95
CA TYR A 32 -14.56 8.61 -9.51
C TYR A 32 -14.49 9.71 -10.57
N PRO A 33 -15.23 10.81 -10.40
CA PRO A 33 -15.09 12.00 -11.26
C PRO A 33 -13.67 12.53 -11.05
N PHE A 34 -12.87 12.60 -12.12
CA PHE A 34 -11.45 13.02 -12.20
C PHE A 34 -10.35 11.94 -12.20
N ALA A 35 -10.67 10.63 -12.22
CA ALA A 35 -9.66 9.64 -12.51
C ALA A 35 -9.29 9.72 -14.00
N THR A 36 -8.11 10.25 -14.32
CA THR A 36 -7.47 9.99 -15.60
C THR A 36 -7.19 8.49 -15.67
N ILE A 37 -7.78 7.80 -16.65
CA ILE A 37 -7.57 6.37 -16.83
C ILE A 37 -6.15 6.18 -17.36
N ASP A 38 -5.17 6.08 -16.47
CA ASP A 38 -3.87 5.55 -16.84
C ASP A 38 -4.02 4.02 -16.88
N PRO A 39 -3.70 3.36 -18.02
CA PRO A 39 -3.87 1.91 -18.16
C PRO A 39 -3.02 1.10 -17.18
N ASN A 40 -2.05 1.71 -16.53
CA ASN A 40 -1.16 1.09 -15.56
C ASN A 40 -1.54 1.36 -14.10
N VAL A 41 -2.65 2.04 -13.84
CA VAL A 41 -3.11 2.38 -12.48
C VAL A 41 -4.44 1.71 -12.19
N GLY A 42 -4.49 0.93 -11.12
CA GLY A 42 -5.69 0.30 -10.59
C GLY A 42 -6.05 0.90 -9.23
N ILE A 43 -7.26 1.45 -9.10
CA ILE A 43 -7.81 1.90 -7.81
C ILE A 43 -8.63 0.77 -7.24
N VAL A 44 -8.31 0.29 -6.05
CA VAL A 44 -8.92 -0.89 -5.43
C VAL A 44 -9.59 -0.51 -4.13
N ASP A 45 -10.84 -0.92 -3.95
CA ASP A 45 -11.57 -0.73 -2.71
C ASP A 45 -10.92 -1.54 -1.59
N VAL A 46 -10.79 -0.94 -0.41
CA VAL A 46 -10.32 -1.60 0.80
C VAL A 46 -11.53 -2.13 1.56
N PRO A 47 -11.73 -3.46 1.62
CA PRO A 47 -12.84 -4.05 2.35
C PRO A 47 -12.79 -3.69 3.82
N ASP A 48 -13.91 -3.20 4.36
CA ASP A 48 -14.05 -2.82 5.76
C ASP A 48 -15.49 -3.11 6.24
N ASN A 49 -15.63 -4.17 7.02
CA ASN A 49 -16.92 -4.61 7.54
C ASN A 49 -17.60 -3.58 8.47
N ARG A 50 -16.84 -2.58 8.94
CA ARG A 50 -17.37 -1.50 9.77
C ARG A 50 -18.36 -0.63 9.00
N LEU A 51 -18.16 -0.46 7.69
CA LEU A 51 -19.04 0.34 6.83
C LEU A 51 -20.47 -0.21 6.79
N GLN A 52 -20.64 -1.53 6.65
CA GLN A 52 -21.95 -2.14 6.63
C GLN A 52 -22.68 -1.97 7.97
N LYS A 53 -21.98 -2.18 9.08
CA LYS A 53 -22.57 -1.99 10.41
C LYS A 53 -22.99 -0.55 10.70
N LEU A 54 -22.24 0.44 10.21
CA LEU A 54 -22.63 1.85 10.25
C LEU A 54 -23.86 2.10 9.36
N ALA A 55 -23.88 1.52 8.16
CA ALA A 55 -24.99 1.64 7.24
C ALA A 55 -26.30 1.05 7.78
N ASP A 56 -26.23 -0.06 8.50
CA ASP A 56 -27.39 -0.69 9.14
C ASP A 56 -28.07 0.22 10.19
N ILE A 57 -27.32 1.16 10.78
CA ILE A 57 -27.84 2.15 11.75
C ILE A 57 -28.46 3.35 11.05
N VAL A 58 -27.75 3.92 10.04
CA VAL A 58 -28.18 5.22 9.44
C VAL A 58 -28.98 5.05 8.16
N ASN A 59 -29.02 3.82 7.59
CA ASN A 59 -29.75 3.47 6.38
C ASN A 59 -29.44 4.44 5.19
N PRO A 60 -28.18 4.54 4.76
CA PRO A 60 -27.72 5.54 3.81
C PRO A 60 -28.13 5.22 2.37
N GLY A 61 -28.15 6.25 1.52
CA GLY A 61 -28.37 6.08 0.08
C GLY A 61 -27.21 5.36 -0.63
N ARG A 62 -25.98 5.40 -0.08
CA ARG A 62 -24.80 4.67 -0.60
C ARG A 62 -23.75 4.43 0.47
N ILE A 63 -22.91 3.41 0.22
CA ILE A 63 -21.73 3.08 1.02
C ILE A 63 -20.50 3.30 0.14
N VAL A 64 -19.49 3.99 0.67
CA VAL A 64 -18.25 4.32 -0.06
C VAL A 64 -17.04 3.84 0.74
N PRO A 65 -16.33 2.79 0.29
CA PRO A 65 -15.13 2.30 0.96
C PRO A 65 -13.94 3.25 0.78
N ALA A 66 -12.90 3.05 1.59
CA ALA A 66 -11.59 3.59 1.33
C ALA A 66 -10.96 2.88 0.12
N THR A 67 -9.98 3.52 -0.51
CA THR A 67 -9.30 2.96 -1.68
C THR A 67 -7.79 2.99 -1.52
N VAL A 68 -7.11 2.06 -2.19
CA VAL A 68 -5.66 2.03 -2.37
C VAL A 68 -5.34 1.98 -3.86
N GLU A 69 -4.26 2.65 -4.25
CA GLU A 69 -3.82 2.75 -5.63
C GLU A 69 -2.68 1.77 -5.89
N PHE A 70 -2.86 0.90 -6.89
CA PHE A 70 -1.84 -0.01 -7.39
C PHE A 70 -1.36 0.46 -8.76
N VAL A 71 -0.04 0.47 -8.96
CA VAL A 71 0.59 0.86 -10.22
C VAL A 71 1.29 -0.36 -10.81
N ASP A 72 0.89 -0.80 -12.00
CA ASP A 72 1.60 -1.87 -12.72
C ASP A 72 2.92 -1.34 -13.27
N ILE A 73 4.02 -1.80 -12.70
CA ILE A 73 5.35 -1.45 -13.16
C ILE A 73 5.85 -2.57 -14.08
N ALA A 74 6.11 -2.22 -15.34
CA ALA A 74 6.60 -3.18 -16.36
C ALA A 74 7.82 -3.95 -15.84
N GLY A 75 7.84 -5.27 -16.08
CA GLY A 75 8.78 -6.19 -15.47
C GLY A 75 10.26 -5.88 -15.73
N LEU A 76 11.08 -6.25 -14.79
CA LEU A 76 12.52 -6.11 -14.80
C LEU A 76 13.15 -7.20 -15.70
N VAL A 77 14.02 -6.80 -16.63
CA VAL A 77 14.91 -7.71 -17.33
C VAL A 77 16.27 -7.66 -16.61
N LYS A 78 16.85 -8.82 -16.32
CA LYS A 78 18.15 -8.93 -15.64
C LYS A 78 19.21 -8.05 -16.33
N GLY A 79 19.97 -7.27 -15.55
CA GLY A 79 20.94 -6.31 -16.07
C GLY A 79 20.33 -4.95 -16.43
N ALA A 80 19.17 -4.62 -15.88
CA ALA A 80 18.49 -3.34 -16.10
C ALA A 80 19.34 -2.11 -15.72
N ASN A 81 20.31 -2.29 -14.83
CA ASN A 81 21.23 -1.24 -14.38
C ASN A 81 22.34 -0.93 -15.40
N GLU A 82 22.66 -1.88 -16.29
CA GLU A 82 23.75 -1.76 -17.28
C GLU A 82 23.25 -1.41 -18.69
N GLY A 83 21.92 -1.48 -18.92
CA GLY A 83 21.30 -1.26 -20.24
C GLY A 83 20.59 0.07 -20.41
N GLU A 84 20.75 0.69 -21.56
CA GLU A 84 20.00 1.87 -21.96
C GLU A 84 18.51 1.52 -22.15
N GLY A 85 17.60 2.16 -21.35
CA GLY A 85 16.17 2.23 -21.65
C GLY A 85 15.24 1.63 -20.60
N LEU A 86 14.84 0.36 -20.71
CA LEU A 86 13.75 -0.23 -19.91
C LEU A 86 14.04 -0.33 -18.40
N GLY A 87 15.28 -0.63 -18.01
CA GLY A 87 15.65 -0.73 -16.61
C GLY A 87 15.62 0.61 -15.86
N ASN A 88 16.08 1.68 -16.51
CA ASN A 88 16.01 3.02 -15.94
C ASN A 88 14.56 3.48 -15.77
N GLN A 89 13.66 3.12 -16.68
CA GLN A 89 12.25 3.45 -16.59
C GLN A 89 11.55 2.66 -15.47
N PHE A 90 11.88 1.38 -15.31
CA PHE A 90 11.42 0.55 -14.19
C PHE A 90 11.79 1.18 -12.84
N LEU A 91 13.05 1.56 -12.66
CA LEU A 91 13.53 2.21 -11.44
C LEU A 91 12.88 3.59 -11.23
N ALA A 92 12.63 4.35 -12.31
CA ALA A 92 11.93 5.63 -12.23
C ALA A 92 10.49 5.46 -11.77
N ASN A 93 9.76 4.49 -12.33
CA ASN A 93 8.38 4.20 -11.93
C ASN A 93 8.30 3.76 -10.45
N ILE A 94 9.25 2.92 -9.98
CA ILE A 94 9.30 2.56 -8.55
C ILE A 94 9.53 3.80 -7.68
N ARG A 95 10.35 4.77 -8.12
CA ARG A 95 10.59 6.00 -7.34
C ARG A 95 9.32 6.80 -7.08
N GLU A 96 8.38 6.77 -8.01
CA GLU A 96 7.12 7.53 -7.93
C GLU A 96 6.09 6.90 -6.97
N THR A 97 6.22 5.61 -6.63
CA THR A 97 5.32 4.93 -5.70
C THR A 97 5.80 5.04 -4.25
N ASP A 98 4.90 4.86 -3.27
CA ASP A 98 5.21 4.97 -1.83
C ASP A 98 5.68 3.64 -1.21
N ALA A 99 5.27 2.50 -1.79
CA ALA A 99 5.64 1.16 -1.36
C ALA A 99 5.81 0.23 -2.57
N ILE A 100 6.35 -0.95 -2.34
CA ILE A 100 6.58 -1.98 -3.35
C ILE A 100 5.74 -3.21 -3.00
N CYS A 101 5.00 -3.74 -3.98
CA CYS A 101 4.35 -5.04 -3.95
C CYS A 101 5.07 -5.97 -4.91
N GLU A 102 5.89 -6.87 -4.41
CA GLU A 102 6.64 -7.79 -5.23
C GLU A 102 5.92 -9.12 -5.37
N VAL A 103 5.56 -9.46 -6.62
CA VAL A 103 4.94 -10.75 -6.97
C VAL A 103 6.04 -11.77 -7.23
N VAL A 104 6.05 -12.83 -6.43
CA VAL A 104 7.03 -13.90 -6.49
C VAL A 104 6.35 -15.21 -6.87
N ARG A 105 6.97 -15.97 -7.76
CA ARG A 105 6.42 -17.22 -8.26
C ARG A 105 6.67 -18.38 -7.27
N TYR A 106 5.59 -19.02 -6.85
CA TYR A 106 5.59 -20.27 -6.08
C TYR A 106 4.93 -21.42 -6.86
N PHE A 107 4.05 -21.12 -7.84
CA PHE A 107 3.35 -22.12 -8.64
C PHE A 107 4.29 -22.85 -9.60
N LYS A 108 3.96 -24.11 -9.89
CA LYS A 108 4.68 -24.99 -10.82
C LYS A 108 3.89 -25.15 -12.11
N ASP A 109 4.43 -24.65 -13.22
CA ASP A 109 3.86 -24.86 -14.54
C ASP A 109 4.99 -25.15 -15.54
N PRO A 110 5.05 -26.38 -16.13
CA PRO A 110 6.10 -26.75 -17.09
C PRO A 110 6.06 -25.93 -18.37
N ASN A 111 4.90 -25.32 -18.72
CA ASN A 111 4.73 -24.52 -19.92
C ASN A 111 5.15 -23.04 -19.71
N VAL A 112 5.34 -22.62 -18.48
CA VAL A 112 5.75 -21.26 -18.15
C VAL A 112 7.27 -21.22 -17.92
N MET A 113 7.99 -20.76 -18.92
CA MET A 113 9.47 -20.70 -18.84
C MET A 113 9.94 -19.68 -17.79
N ARG A 114 11.01 -20.02 -17.09
CA ARG A 114 11.77 -19.09 -16.27
C ARG A 114 12.82 -18.40 -17.12
N GLU A 115 13.01 -17.09 -16.98
CA GLU A 115 13.90 -16.27 -17.82
C GLU A 115 15.37 -16.70 -17.81
N VAL A 116 15.79 -17.50 -16.84
CA VAL A 116 17.20 -17.93 -16.61
C VAL A 116 17.51 -19.30 -17.19
N GLY A 117 16.80 -19.75 -18.23
CA GLY A 117 17.13 -21.00 -18.95
C GLY A 117 16.84 -22.29 -18.17
N ARG A 118 16.03 -22.24 -17.11
CA ARG A 118 15.55 -23.38 -16.36
C ARG A 118 14.09 -23.68 -16.72
N THR A 119 13.74 -24.97 -16.73
CA THR A 119 12.37 -25.42 -17.00
C THR A 119 11.40 -24.93 -15.91
N GLY A 120 10.11 -24.74 -16.25
CA GLY A 120 9.08 -24.22 -15.35
C GLY A 120 8.75 -25.06 -14.11
N GLU A 121 9.37 -26.25 -13.97
CA GLU A 121 9.24 -27.08 -12.77
C GLU A 121 10.13 -26.61 -11.60
N PHE A 122 11.19 -25.81 -11.87
CA PHE A 122 12.06 -25.30 -10.84
C PHE A 122 11.56 -23.94 -10.35
N VAL A 123 11.24 -23.85 -9.08
CA VAL A 123 10.76 -22.65 -8.38
C VAL A 123 11.78 -22.27 -7.31
N ASP A 124 12.21 -21.00 -7.30
CA ASP A 124 13.18 -20.47 -6.32
C ASP A 124 12.72 -19.04 -5.91
N PRO A 125 11.70 -18.97 -5.04
CA PRO A 125 11.11 -17.69 -4.69
C PRO A 125 12.10 -16.72 -4.02
N ALA A 126 12.99 -17.24 -3.18
CA ALA A 126 14.00 -16.42 -2.50
C ALA A 126 15.02 -15.84 -3.48
N GLY A 127 15.51 -16.66 -4.43
CA GLY A 127 16.43 -16.19 -5.48
C GLY A 127 15.78 -15.22 -6.47
N ASP A 128 14.49 -15.37 -6.74
CA ASP A 128 13.74 -14.45 -7.60
C ASP A 128 13.59 -13.08 -6.92
N ALA A 129 13.23 -13.05 -5.63
CA ALA A 129 13.13 -11.83 -4.84
C ALA A 129 14.50 -11.15 -4.66
N ASP A 130 15.56 -11.93 -4.37
CA ASP A 130 16.94 -11.41 -4.26
C ASP A 130 17.43 -10.76 -5.56
N THR A 131 16.99 -11.27 -6.71
CA THR A 131 17.32 -10.66 -8.01
C THR A 131 16.79 -9.23 -8.13
N ILE A 132 15.53 -8.97 -7.77
CA ILE A 132 14.94 -7.62 -7.79
C ILE A 132 15.60 -6.75 -6.72
N MET A 133 15.77 -7.27 -5.52
CA MET A 133 16.38 -6.53 -4.41
C MET A 133 17.81 -6.09 -4.76
N THR A 134 18.60 -6.95 -5.40
CA THR A 134 19.96 -6.62 -5.85
C THR A 134 19.96 -5.44 -6.82
N GLU A 135 19.05 -5.41 -7.81
CA GLU A 135 18.97 -4.28 -8.76
C GLU A 135 18.56 -2.97 -8.04
N LEU A 136 17.67 -3.05 -7.06
CA LEU A 136 17.29 -1.87 -6.25
C LEU A 136 18.46 -1.37 -5.40
N ILE A 137 19.23 -2.26 -4.79
CA ILE A 137 20.42 -1.94 -4.01
C ILE A 137 21.47 -1.26 -4.90
N LEU A 138 21.75 -1.81 -6.07
CA LEU A 138 22.71 -1.22 -7.03
C LEU A 138 22.29 0.18 -7.50
N ALA A 139 20.98 0.37 -7.73
CA ALA A 139 20.44 1.69 -8.09
C ALA A 139 20.61 2.72 -6.95
N ASP A 140 20.39 2.30 -5.70
CA ASP A 140 20.58 3.14 -4.51
C ASP A 140 22.05 3.49 -4.29
N MET A 141 22.95 2.53 -4.46
CA MET A 141 24.40 2.75 -4.40
C MET A 141 24.82 3.81 -5.41
N GLY A 142 24.42 3.66 -6.68
CA GLY A 142 24.71 4.65 -7.71
C GLY A 142 24.10 6.04 -7.45
N THR A 143 22.96 6.09 -6.74
CA THR A 143 22.35 7.34 -6.28
C THR A 143 23.19 8.02 -5.19
N LEU A 144 23.62 7.25 -4.18
CA LEU A 144 24.44 7.76 -3.08
C LEU A 144 25.85 8.17 -3.53
N GLU A 145 26.49 7.40 -4.40
CA GLU A 145 27.80 7.73 -4.96
C GLU A 145 27.79 9.08 -5.68
N LYS A 146 26.72 9.41 -6.37
CA LYS A 146 26.54 10.72 -7.04
C LYS A 146 26.22 11.83 -6.06
N GLN A 147 25.48 11.55 -4.97
CA GLN A 147 25.05 12.56 -4.00
C GLN A 147 26.12 12.89 -2.97
N LEU A 148 26.90 11.91 -2.50
CA LEU A 148 27.86 12.06 -1.41
C LEU A 148 28.89 13.19 -1.60
N PRO A 149 29.54 13.37 -2.77
CA PRO A 149 30.51 14.46 -2.96
C PRO A 149 29.89 15.85 -2.83
N LYS A 150 28.61 15.98 -3.19
CA LYS A 150 27.86 17.24 -3.06
C LYS A 150 27.48 17.47 -1.60
N LEU A 151 26.89 16.45 -0.96
CA LEU A 151 26.52 16.49 0.46
C LEU A 151 27.72 16.81 1.37
N GLU A 152 28.89 16.24 1.08
CA GLU A 152 30.11 16.54 1.84
C GLU A 152 30.50 18.03 1.78
N LYS A 153 30.43 18.61 0.58
CA LYS A 153 30.74 20.04 0.39
C LYS A 153 29.71 20.94 1.07
N GLU A 154 28.44 20.58 1.03
CA GLU A 154 27.35 21.30 1.65
C GLU A 154 27.45 21.22 3.18
N ALA A 155 27.67 20.02 3.74
CA ALA A 155 27.80 19.77 5.17
C ALA A 155 29.03 20.49 5.80
N LYS A 156 30.10 20.75 5.01
CA LYS A 156 31.23 21.56 5.45
C LYS A 156 30.88 23.05 5.61
N ARG A 157 29.85 23.52 4.87
CA ARG A 157 29.38 24.92 4.91
C ARG A 157 28.22 25.10 5.88
N ASP A 158 27.37 24.10 5.97
CA ASP A 158 26.16 24.06 6.80
C ASP A 158 26.17 22.81 7.68
N LYS A 159 26.37 23.00 8.98
CA LYS A 159 26.44 21.91 9.95
C LYS A 159 25.11 21.17 10.15
N GLU A 160 23.98 21.79 9.80
CA GLU A 160 22.65 21.12 9.87
C GLU A 160 22.55 19.97 8.90
N LEU A 161 23.34 19.96 7.81
CA LEU A 161 23.38 18.88 6.83
C LEU A 161 24.34 17.72 7.22
N MET A 162 25.11 17.88 8.30
CA MET A 162 26.06 16.84 8.74
C MET A 162 25.37 15.50 9.07
N PRO A 163 24.22 15.45 9.78
CA PRO A 163 23.52 14.19 10.03
C PRO A 163 23.12 13.47 8.74
N LYS A 164 22.67 14.21 7.72
CA LYS A 164 22.31 13.65 6.42
C LYS A 164 23.53 13.07 5.68
N PHE A 165 24.66 13.75 5.74
CA PHE A 165 25.90 13.26 5.14
C PHE A 165 26.40 11.98 5.82
N GLU A 166 26.44 11.96 7.16
CA GLU A 166 26.93 10.77 7.89
C GLU A 166 26.00 9.56 7.71
N VAL A 167 24.68 9.76 7.72
CA VAL A 167 23.73 8.65 7.46
C VAL A 167 23.83 8.15 6.02
N ALA A 168 24.02 9.04 5.03
CA ALA A 168 24.22 8.65 3.63
C ALA A 168 25.46 7.78 3.44
N LYS A 169 26.55 8.12 4.14
CA LYS A 169 27.80 7.38 4.11
C LYS A 169 27.67 5.99 4.75
N ARG A 170 26.96 5.89 5.88
CA ARG A 170 26.66 4.60 6.53
C ARG A 170 25.74 3.75 5.66
N LEU A 171 24.74 4.34 5.03
CA LEU A 171 23.84 3.64 4.12
C LEU A 171 24.59 3.08 2.89
N LEU A 172 25.52 3.84 2.31
CA LEU A 172 26.33 3.33 1.20
C LEU A 172 27.16 2.11 1.63
N ALA A 173 27.78 2.16 2.83
CA ALA A 173 28.53 1.01 3.36
C ALA A 173 27.61 -0.22 3.59
N TRP A 174 26.39 0.02 4.10
CA TRP A 174 25.40 -1.03 4.35
C TRP A 174 24.89 -1.68 3.06
N LEU A 175 24.61 -0.88 2.03
CA LEU A 175 24.22 -1.36 0.71
C LEU A 175 25.35 -2.17 0.02
N ASN A 176 26.60 -1.77 0.20
CA ASN A 176 27.77 -2.53 -0.29
C ASN A 176 27.90 -3.94 0.32
N GLU A 177 27.29 -4.17 1.47
CA GLU A 177 27.17 -5.52 2.06
C GLU A 177 25.99 -6.33 1.51
N GLY A 178 25.27 -5.82 0.49
CA GLY A 178 24.10 -6.46 -0.09
C GLY A 178 22.84 -6.36 0.78
N LYS A 179 22.78 -5.42 1.74
CA LYS A 179 21.65 -5.24 2.66
C LYS A 179 20.80 -4.05 2.26
N ARG A 180 19.48 -4.21 2.29
CA ARG A 180 18.54 -3.11 1.99
C ARG A 180 18.66 -1.96 3.00
N ALA A 181 18.51 -0.72 2.56
CA ALA A 181 18.64 0.47 3.40
C ALA A 181 17.67 0.48 4.60
N ALA A 182 16.44 -0.02 4.42
CA ALA A 182 15.43 -0.08 5.48
C ALA A 182 15.81 -1.01 6.65
N SER A 183 16.73 -1.97 6.45
CA SER A 183 17.19 -2.90 7.49
C SER A 183 18.33 -2.33 8.35
N MET A 184 18.87 -1.16 8.00
CA MET A 184 19.87 -0.49 8.83
C MET A 184 19.23 0.09 10.10
N GLU A 185 19.82 -0.18 11.25
CA GLU A 185 19.39 0.47 12.50
C GLU A 185 19.71 1.96 12.46
N MET A 186 18.68 2.78 12.65
CA MET A 186 18.73 4.23 12.61
C MET A 186 17.89 4.84 13.73
N THR A 187 18.37 5.92 14.33
CA THR A 187 17.56 6.78 15.20
C THR A 187 16.45 7.46 14.38
N ASP A 188 15.46 8.04 15.05
CA ASP A 188 14.38 8.79 14.37
C ASP A 188 14.94 10.00 13.60
N GLU A 189 15.95 10.67 14.12
CA GLU A 189 16.64 11.79 13.47
C GLU A 189 17.38 11.34 12.21
N GLU A 190 18.11 10.23 12.28
CA GLU A 190 18.79 9.63 11.13
C GLU A 190 17.80 9.16 10.08
N ARG A 191 16.68 8.55 10.50
CA ARG A 191 15.61 8.13 9.60
C ARG A 191 14.95 9.31 8.90
N ALA A 192 14.74 10.41 9.61
CA ALA A 192 14.24 11.65 9.02
C ALA A 192 15.22 12.25 7.99
N ALA A 193 16.51 12.24 8.30
CA ALA A 193 17.56 12.69 7.39
C ALA A 193 17.68 11.79 6.14
N ALA A 194 17.54 10.48 6.31
CA ALA A 194 17.58 9.47 5.23
C ALA A 194 16.42 9.61 4.23
N LYS A 195 15.23 10.05 4.67
CA LYS A 195 14.07 10.28 3.76
C LYS A 195 14.42 11.19 2.59
N GLY A 196 15.25 12.21 2.83
CA GLY A 196 15.69 13.15 1.79
C GLY A 196 16.71 12.59 0.79
N LEU A 197 17.10 11.31 0.89
CA LEU A 197 17.98 10.61 -0.06
C LEU A 197 17.19 9.90 -1.16
N PHE A 198 15.90 9.66 -0.96
CA PHE A 198 14.97 9.02 -1.91
C PHE A 198 15.44 7.64 -2.39
N LEU A 199 15.91 6.81 -1.44
CA LEU A 199 16.37 5.46 -1.72
C LEU A 199 15.19 4.50 -1.94
N LEU A 200 15.33 3.63 -2.95
CA LEU A 200 14.33 2.62 -3.30
C LEU A 200 14.19 1.55 -2.22
N THR A 201 15.31 1.09 -1.68
CA THR A 201 15.36 0.05 -0.65
C THR A 201 14.97 0.54 0.76
N MET A 202 14.64 1.83 0.91
CA MET A 202 13.99 2.40 2.10
C MET A 202 12.47 2.22 2.06
N LYS A 203 11.88 1.97 0.89
CA LYS A 203 10.43 1.80 0.76
C LYS A 203 9.95 0.56 1.50
N PRO A 204 8.74 0.60 2.09
CA PRO A 204 8.08 -0.60 2.59
C PRO A 204 7.87 -1.60 1.46
N ILE A 205 8.00 -2.90 1.75
CA ILE A 205 7.81 -3.96 0.78
C ILE A 205 6.80 -4.99 1.28
N LEU A 206 5.92 -5.44 0.38
CA LEU A 206 5.00 -6.56 0.55
C LEU A 206 5.35 -7.61 -0.49
N TYR A 207 5.59 -8.85 -0.07
CA TYR A 207 5.74 -9.98 -0.98
C TYR A 207 4.41 -10.68 -1.18
N VAL A 208 4.02 -10.86 -2.44
CA VAL A 208 2.88 -11.68 -2.84
C VAL A 208 3.41 -12.98 -3.41
N ALA A 209 3.16 -14.08 -2.73
CA ALA A 209 3.45 -15.42 -3.23
C ALA A 209 2.33 -15.85 -4.17
N ASN A 210 2.58 -15.84 -5.48
CA ASN A 210 1.63 -16.41 -6.43
C ASN A 210 1.77 -17.95 -6.41
N VAL A 211 0.81 -18.60 -5.76
CA VAL A 211 0.82 -20.03 -5.43
C VAL A 211 -0.17 -20.81 -6.28
N ASP A 212 -0.04 -22.14 -6.29
CA ASP A 212 -1.09 -23.06 -6.72
C ASP A 212 -2.19 -23.13 -5.65
N GLU A 213 -3.39 -23.57 -6.02
CA GLU A 213 -4.57 -23.63 -5.16
C GLU A 213 -4.34 -24.41 -3.86
N ASP A 214 -3.65 -25.54 -3.93
CA ASP A 214 -3.32 -26.41 -2.80
C ASP A 214 -2.34 -25.79 -1.79
N MET A 215 -1.64 -24.72 -2.17
CA MET A 215 -0.67 -24.02 -1.33
C MET A 215 -1.23 -22.77 -0.62
N LEU A 216 -2.49 -22.40 -0.85
CA LEU A 216 -3.08 -21.18 -0.27
C LEU A 216 -3.08 -21.14 1.26
N SER A 217 -3.17 -22.32 1.91
CA SER A 217 -3.14 -22.47 3.36
C SER A 217 -1.77 -22.81 3.94
N GLU A 218 -0.72 -22.89 3.11
CA GLU A 218 0.61 -23.23 3.57
C GLU A 218 1.28 -22.08 4.34
N ASP A 219 2.07 -22.44 5.36
CA ASP A 219 2.90 -21.48 6.08
C ASP A 219 4.21 -21.28 5.33
N LEU A 220 4.24 -20.30 4.45
CA LEU A 220 5.38 -19.99 3.59
C LEU A 220 6.53 -19.38 4.39
N ALA A 221 7.75 -19.76 4.02
CA ALA A 221 8.96 -19.20 4.62
C ALA A 221 9.08 -17.68 4.33
N PRO A 222 9.54 -16.88 5.31
CA PRO A 222 9.76 -15.44 5.08
C PRO A 222 10.80 -15.17 4.00
N ILE A 223 10.57 -14.16 3.19
CA ILE A 223 11.52 -13.57 2.25
C ILE A 223 12.05 -12.29 2.89
N ASP A 224 13.36 -12.18 3.04
CA ASP A 224 14.02 -11.02 3.70
C ASP A 224 13.37 -10.64 5.06
N GLY A 225 12.96 -11.64 5.84
CA GLY A 225 12.29 -11.46 7.13
C GLY A 225 10.82 -11.03 7.06
N VAL A 226 10.25 -10.89 5.86
CA VAL A 226 8.85 -10.54 5.63
C VAL A 226 8.06 -11.79 5.22
N LYS A 227 6.95 -12.09 5.92
CA LYS A 227 6.07 -13.20 5.56
C LYS A 227 5.33 -12.86 4.27
N PRO A 228 5.45 -13.66 3.20
CA PRO A 228 4.74 -13.41 1.96
C PRO A 228 3.24 -13.71 2.10
N LEU A 229 2.42 -12.96 1.37
CA LEU A 229 0.98 -13.18 1.29
C LEU A 229 0.69 -14.19 0.18
N PRO A 230 0.12 -15.39 0.49
CA PRO A 230 -0.23 -16.35 -0.53
C PRO A 230 -1.48 -15.90 -1.29
N ILE A 231 -1.41 -15.88 -2.61
CA ILE A 231 -2.51 -15.56 -3.52
C ILE A 231 -2.41 -16.49 -4.73
N CYS A 232 -3.50 -17.08 -5.16
CA CYS A 232 -3.57 -17.78 -6.43
C CYS A 232 -4.13 -16.84 -7.51
N ALA A 233 -3.28 -16.25 -8.32
CA ALA A 233 -3.70 -15.29 -9.35
C ALA A 233 -4.70 -15.88 -10.35
N LYS A 234 -4.71 -17.19 -10.55
CA LYS A 234 -5.69 -17.89 -11.40
C LYS A 234 -7.06 -17.84 -10.76
N ILE A 235 -7.21 -18.19 -9.48
CA ILE A 235 -8.48 -18.14 -8.74
C ILE A 235 -9.00 -16.69 -8.71
N GLU A 236 -8.14 -15.72 -8.46
CA GLU A 236 -8.54 -14.30 -8.44
C GLU A 236 -9.06 -13.82 -9.81
N ALA A 237 -8.45 -14.29 -10.90
CA ALA A 237 -8.93 -14.01 -12.24
C ALA A 237 -10.29 -14.65 -12.51
N GLU A 238 -10.52 -15.89 -12.07
CA GLU A 238 -11.80 -16.58 -12.19
C GLU A 238 -12.89 -15.88 -11.35
N LEU A 239 -12.60 -15.55 -10.08
CA LEU A 239 -13.51 -14.81 -9.20
C LEU A 239 -13.92 -13.45 -9.78
N SER A 240 -13.01 -12.76 -10.49
CA SER A 240 -13.29 -11.47 -11.10
C SER A 240 -14.29 -11.53 -12.28
N GLU A 241 -14.60 -12.72 -12.78
CA GLU A 241 -15.53 -12.96 -13.89
C GLU A 241 -16.90 -13.45 -13.41
N LEU A 242 -17.02 -13.88 -12.15
CA LEU A 242 -18.25 -14.38 -11.55
C LEU A 242 -19.10 -13.23 -11.00
N ASP A 243 -20.41 -13.48 -10.94
CA ASP A 243 -21.28 -12.61 -10.18
C ASP A 243 -21.07 -12.80 -8.64
N PRO A 244 -21.58 -11.91 -7.79
CA PRO A 244 -21.28 -11.96 -6.34
C PRO A 244 -21.77 -13.24 -5.64
N GLU A 245 -22.87 -13.85 -6.11
CA GLU A 245 -23.45 -15.08 -5.53
C GLU A 245 -22.57 -16.28 -5.88
N ASP A 246 -22.26 -16.45 -7.16
CA ASP A 246 -21.38 -17.52 -7.65
C ASP A 246 -19.96 -17.38 -7.09
N ALA A 247 -19.46 -16.16 -6.94
CA ALA A 247 -18.15 -15.91 -6.33
C ALA A 247 -18.11 -16.33 -4.84
N ALA A 248 -19.20 -16.10 -4.09
CA ALA A 248 -19.30 -16.51 -2.70
C ALA A 248 -19.32 -18.05 -2.57
N ASP A 249 -20.10 -18.73 -3.40
CA ASP A 249 -20.16 -20.20 -3.43
C ASP A 249 -18.81 -20.81 -3.83
N TYR A 250 -18.10 -20.16 -4.77
CA TYR A 250 -16.77 -20.61 -5.18
C TYR A 250 -15.74 -20.47 -4.05
N LEU A 251 -15.72 -19.33 -3.33
CA LEU A 251 -14.86 -19.12 -2.16
C LEU A 251 -15.15 -20.15 -1.06
N GLU A 252 -16.44 -20.42 -0.77
CA GLU A 252 -16.82 -21.42 0.22
C GLU A 252 -16.32 -22.83 -0.17
N SER A 253 -16.41 -23.19 -1.46
CA SER A 253 -15.91 -24.47 -1.96
C SER A 253 -14.40 -24.65 -1.79
N LEU A 254 -13.64 -23.54 -1.78
CA LEU A 254 -12.19 -23.49 -1.56
C LEU A 254 -11.83 -23.37 -0.07
N GLY A 255 -12.82 -23.20 0.82
CA GLY A 255 -12.59 -22.95 2.24
C GLY A 255 -11.97 -21.57 2.53
N LEU A 256 -12.17 -20.59 1.66
CA LEU A 256 -11.68 -19.23 1.80
C LEU A 256 -12.77 -18.30 2.34
N GLU A 257 -12.44 -17.46 3.31
CA GLU A 257 -13.38 -16.49 3.89
C GLU A 257 -13.57 -15.24 3.02
N GLN A 258 -12.55 -14.88 2.24
CA GLN A 258 -12.56 -13.72 1.36
C GLN A 258 -11.57 -13.88 0.20
N PRO A 259 -11.71 -13.13 -0.90
CA PRO A 259 -10.76 -13.12 -2.00
C PRO A 259 -9.36 -12.69 -1.54
N GLY A 260 -8.32 -13.27 -2.11
CA GLY A 260 -6.93 -12.87 -1.82
C GLY A 260 -6.63 -11.43 -2.21
N LEU A 261 -7.31 -10.88 -3.22
CA LEU A 261 -7.22 -9.46 -3.60
C LEU A 261 -7.74 -8.52 -2.51
N ASP A 262 -8.74 -8.94 -1.73
CA ASP A 262 -9.22 -8.17 -0.57
C ASP A 262 -8.19 -8.14 0.54
N VAL A 263 -7.58 -9.28 0.83
CA VAL A 263 -6.47 -9.38 1.78
C VAL A 263 -5.28 -8.53 1.31
N LEU A 264 -4.98 -8.55 0.01
CA LEU A 264 -3.93 -7.72 -0.59
C LEU A 264 -4.20 -6.22 -0.41
N ALA A 265 -5.42 -5.77 -0.70
CA ALA A 265 -5.81 -4.36 -0.53
C ALA A 265 -5.66 -3.91 0.93
N GLN A 266 -6.13 -4.72 1.89
CA GLN A 266 -5.97 -4.45 3.32
C GLN A 266 -4.50 -4.43 3.77
N ALA A 267 -3.70 -5.40 3.30
CA ALA A 267 -2.27 -5.46 3.61
C ALA A 267 -1.50 -4.26 3.05
N ALA A 268 -1.80 -3.85 1.81
CA ALA A 268 -1.22 -2.68 1.17
C ALA A 268 -1.58 -1.39 1.90
N TYR A 269 -2.84 -1.24 2.30
CA TYR A 269 -3.35 -0.10 3.07
C TYR A 269 -2.61 0.04 4.41
N LYS A 270 -2.45 -1.06 5.12
CA LYS A 270 -1.69 -1.11 6.38
C LYS A 270 -0.20 -0.83 6.19
N LEU A 271 0.41 -1.39 5.13
CA LEU A 271 1.82 -1.19 4.81
C LEU A 271 2.15 0.28 4.54
N LEU A 272 1.23 1.00 3.88
CA LEU A 272 1.35 2.43 3.62
C LEU A 272 1.15 3.31 4.86
N GLY A 273 0.89 2.72 6.03
CA GLY A 273 0.62 3.46 7.27
C GLY A 273 -0.68 4.25 7.21
N LEU A 274 -1.67 3.73 6.47
CA LEU A 274 -2.99 4.33 6.35
C LEU A 274 -3.94 3.83 7.43
N GLN A 275 -4.95 4.64 7.73
CA GLN A 275 -6.07 4.31 8.58
C GLN A 275 -7.33 5.02 8.08
N SER A 276 -8.49 4.54 8.50
CA SER A 276 -9.78 5.07 8.09
C SER A 276 -10.50 5.77 9.24
N PHE A 277 -11.08 6.93 8.95
CA PHE A 277 -12.17 7.49 9.75
C PHE A 277 -13.45 7.50 8.93
N PHE A 278 -14.58 7.60 9.58
CA PHE A 278 -15.88 7.50 8.92
C PHE A 278 -16.69 8.78 9.05
N THR A 279 -17.48 9.04 8.02
CA THR A 279 -18.64 9.92 8.10
C THR A 279 -19.89 9.08 7.89
N ALA A 280 -20.87 9.22 8.77
CA ALA A 280 -22.11 8.44 8.72
C ALA A 280 -23.30 9.38 8.66
N GLY A 281 -24.10 9.31 7.59
CA GLY A 281 -25.28 10.11 7.37
C GLY A 281 -26.26 9.46 6.40
N GLU A 282 -27.47 10.01 6.28
CA GLU A 282 -28.54 9.50 5.41
C GLU A 282 -28.14 9.49 3.92
N MET A 283 -27.30 10.42 3.48
CA MET A 283 -26.86 10.47 2.08
C MET A 283 -25.83 9.41 1.77
N GLU A 284 -24.83 9.28 2.65
CA GLU A 284 -23.75 8.31 2.48
C GLU A 284 -23.12 7.91 3.83
N VAL A 285 -22.62 6.68 3.87
CA VAL A 285 -21.61 6.23 4.82
C VAL A 285 -20.31 6.07 4.06
N LYS A 286 -19.26 6.75 4.52
CA LYS A 286 -18.00 6.77 3.78
C LYS A 286 -16.79 6.60 4.69
N ALA A 287 -15.87 5.74 4.26
CA ALA A 287 -14.53 5.65 4.82
C ALA A 287 -13.60 6.66 4.13
N TRP A 288 -12.89 7.43 4.92
CA TRP A 288 -11.92 8.42 4.49
C TRP A 288 -10.52 7.98 4.89
N THR A 289 -9.60 8.03 3.96
CA THR A 289 -8.21 7.61 4.16
C THR A 289 -7.36 8.73 4.73
N VAL A 290 -6.67 8.47 5.83
CA VAL A 290 -5.63 9.35 6.39
C VAL A 290 -4.38 8.56 6.75
N ARG A 291 -3.24 9.23 6.85
CA ARG A 291 -2.03 8.62 7.42
C ARG A 291 -2.19 8.47 8.93
N GLN A 292 -1.65 7.40 9.49
CA GLN A 292 -1.53 7.26 10.95
C GLN A 292 -0.80 8.46 11.53
N GLY A 293 -1.33 9.01 12.63
CA GLY A 293 -0.82 10.22 13.25
C GLY A 293 -1.35 11.53 12.65
N ALA A 294 -2.26 11.48 11.66
CA ALA A 294 -2.90 12.70 11.13
C ALA A 294 -3.77 13.38 12.19
N THR A 295 -3.71 14.71 12.24
CA THR A 295 -4.54 15.53 13.13
C THR A 295 -5.94 15.77 12.55
N ALA A 296 -6.89 16.17 13.39
CA ALA A 296 -8.27 16.45 12.96
C ALA A 296 -8.37 17.50 11.83
N PRO A 297 -7.61 18.60 11.80
CA PRO A 297 -7.60 19.49 10.63
C PRO A 297 -7.11 18.82 9.36
N GLN A 298 -6.05 17.98 9.42
CA GLN A 298 -5.56 17.23 8.27
C GLN A 298 -6.59 16.24 7.76
N ALA A 299 -7.30 15.55 8.66
CA ALA A 299 -8.41 14.67 8.29
C ALA A 299 -9.58 15.43 7.65
N ALA A 300 -9.93 16.59 8.17
CA ALA A 300 -10.93 17.47 7.57
C ALA A 300 -10.51 17.90 6.15
N GLY A 301 -9.22 18.15 5.95
CA GLY A 301 -8.61 18.50 4.65
C GLY A 301 -8.74 17.41 3.59
N VAL A 302 -8.80 16.14 4.00
CA VAL A 302 -9.05 15.02 3.08
C VAL A 302 -10.46 15.09 2.48
N ILE A 303 -11.43 15.59 3.23
CA ILE A 303 -12.80 15.79 2.72
C ILE A 303 -12.82 16.98 1.77
N HIS A 304 -12.29 18.12 2.21
CA HIS A 304 -12.18 19.34 1.40
C HIS A 304 -11.14 20.29 2.00
N THR A 305 -10.34 20.95 1.16
CA THR A 305 -9.29 21.89 1.61
C THR A 305 -9.83 23.05 2.46
N ASP A 306 -11.05 23.49 2.21
CA ASP A 306 -11.69 24.54 3.01
C ASP A 306 -12.02 24.05 4.43
N PHE A 307 -12.29 22.76 4.62
CA PHE A 307 -12.52 22.19 5.96
C PHE A 307 -11.26 22.24 6.82
N GLU A 308 -10.10 22.05 6.23
CA GLU A 308 -8.82 22.22 6.91
C GLU A 308 -8.57 23.68 7.30
N ARG A 309 -8.73 24.58 6.33
CA ARG A 309 -8.49 26.03 6.53
C ARG A 309 -9.44 26.64 7.55
N GLY A 310 -10.72 26.29 7.45
CA GLY A 310 -11.79 26.79 8.31
C GLY A 310 -12.04 25.95 9.55
N PHE A 311 -11.19 24.97 9.89
CA PHE A 311 -11.41 24.02 10.98
C PHE A 311 -11.65 24.72 12.31
N ILE A 312 -12.77 24.39 12.96
CA ILE A 312 -13.16 24.88 14.28
C ILE A 312 -12.99 23.76 15.33
N LYS A 313 -13.64 22.61 15.10
CA LYS A 313 -13.63 21.44 16.00
C LYS A 313 -14.08 20.19 15.25
N ALA A 314 -13.76 19.04 15.80
CA ALA A 314 -14.33 17.75 15.39
C ALA A 314 -15.27 17.22 16.48
N GLU A 315 -16.43 16.75 16.11
CA GLU A 315 -17.34 15.98 16.95
C GLU A 315 -17.05 14.51 16.65
N VAL A 316 -16.49 13.78 17.61
CA VAL A 316 -15.90 12.44 17.42
C VAL A 316 -16.59 11.43 18.30
N ILE A 317 -16.98 10.29 17.73
CA ILE A 317 -17.48 9.12 18.43
C ILE A 317 -16.63 7.93 17.98
N GLY A 318 -16.10 7.12 18.92
CA GLY A 318 -15.43 5.88 18.56
C GLY A 318 -16.40 4.90 17.90
N TYR A 319 -15.90 4.13 16.91
CA TYR A 319 -16.73 3.17 16.18
C TYR A 319 -17.53 2.24 17.10
N ASP A 320 -16.89 1.62 18.09
CA ASP A 320 -17.55 0.68 18.98
C ASP A 320 -18.68 1.35 19.78
N ASP A 321 -18.43 2.54 20.35
CA ASP A 321 -19.45 3.33 21.05
C ASP A 321 -20.62 3.72 20.10
N TYR A 322 -20.31 4.01 18.82
CA TYR A 322 -21.33 4.35 17.82
C TYR A 322 -22.26 3.18 17.54
N ILE A 323 -21.70 1.97 17.39
CA ILE A 323 -22.46 0.74 17.14
C ILE A 323 -23.27 0.33 18.38
N GLU A 324 -22.62 0.25 19.57
CA GLU A 324 -23.27 -0.21 20.79
C GLU A 324 -24.44 0.69 21.23
N LEU A 325 -24.32 1.99 20.97
CA LEU A 325 -25.32 2.98 21.39
C LEU A 325 -26.34 3.34 20.29
N GLY A 326 -26.30 2.65 19.14
CA GLY A 326 -27.27 2.81 18.07
C GLY A 326 -27.16 4.16 17.33
N GLY A 327 -25.94 4.69 17.21
CA GLY A 327 -25.64 5.86 16.41
C GLY A 327 -25.38 7.14 17.21
N GLU A 328 -25.31 8.26 16.50
CA GLU A 328 -24.90 9.56 17.08
C GLU A 328 -25.79 10.01 18.26
N GLN A 329 -27.11 9.85 18.15
CA GLN A 329 -28.03 10.30 19.21
C GLN A 329 -27.82 9.51 20.52
N GLY A 330 -27.69 8.18 20.43
CA GLY A 330 -27.41 7.31 21.56
C GLY A 330 -26.07 7.62 22.21
N ALA A 331 -25.03 7.75 21.39
CA ALA A 331 -23.69 8.11 21.84
C ALA A 331 -23.66 9.48 22.55
N LYS A 332 -24.38 10.47 22.00
CA LYS A 332 -24.52 11.78 22.63
C LYS A 332 -25.24 11.74 23.95
N ALA A 333 -26.35 10.99 24.05
CA ALA A 333 -27.09 10.81 25.29
C ALA A 333 -26.27 10.11 26.38
N ALA A 334 -25.39 9.16 25.99
CA ALA A 334 -24.46 8.45 26.85
C ALA A 334 -23.18 9.24 27.20
N GLY A 335 -23.00 10.46 26.66
CA GLY A 335 -21.82 11.28 26.88
C GLY A 335 -20.55 10.78 26.16
N LYS A 336 -20.70 9.97 25.11
CA LYS A 336 -19.60 9.39 24.32
C LYS A 336 -19.20 10.25 23.12
N LEU A 337 -19.98 11.26 22.76
CA LEU A 337 -19.58 12.24 21.77
C LEU A 337 -18.54 13.19 22.38
N ARG A 338 -17.34 13.16 21.84
CA ARG A 338 -16.21 14.00 22.23
C ARG A 338 -16.13 15.22 21.34
N ILE A 339 -15.73 16.34 21.88
CA ILE A 339 -15.44 17.57 21.12
C ILE A 339 -13.92 17.75 21.14
N GLU A 340 -13.32 17.62 19.98
CA GLU A 340 -11.87 17.60 19.82
C GLU A 340 -11.37 18.85 19.04
N GLY A 341 -10.20 19.32 19.43
CA GLY A 341 -9.54 20.48 18.84
C GLY A 341 -8.53 20.13 17.76
N LYS A 342 -7.70 21.13 17.40
CA LYS A 342 -6.72 21.02 16.30
C LYS A 342 -5.61 20.01 16.55
N GLU A 343 -5.28 19.74 17.80
CA GLU A 343 -4.19 18.84 18.20
C GLU A 343 -4.65 17.37 18.31
N TYR A 344 -5.94 17.11 18.13
CA TYR A 344 -6.46 15.75 18.20
C TYR A 344 -5.88 14.91 17.07
N VAL A 345 -5.22 13.81 17.44
CA VAL A 345 -4.73 12.80 16.50
C VAL A 345 -5.85 11.80 16.24
N MET A 346 -6.23 11.65 14.98
CA MET A 346 -7.29 10.74 14.56
C MET A 346 -6.95 9.30 14.92
N ALA A 347 -7.94 8.59 15.48
CA ALA A 347 -7.88 7.17 15.68
C ALA A 347 -8.53 6.41 14.51
N ASP A 348 -8.04 5.19 14.23
CA ASP A 348 -8.70 4.32 13.26
C ASP A 348 -10.09 3.95 13.76
N GLY A 349 -11.10 4.16 12.93
CA GLY A 349 -12.49 3.90 13.27
C GLY A 349 -13.25 5.08 13.87
N ASP A 350 -12.65 6.25 14.05
CA ASP A 350 -13.40 7.43 14.49
C ASP A 350 -14.55 7.76 13.52
N VAL A 351 -15.76 7.92 14.05
CA VAL A 351 -16.92 8.45 13.31
C VAL A 351 -17.02 9.94 13.62
N VAL A 352 -16.89 10.80 12.57
CA VAL A 352 -16.59 12.21 12.79
C VAL A 352 -17.53 13.14 12.03
N HIS A 353 -17.86 14.25 12.70
CA HIS A 353 -18.48 15.40 12.07
C HIS A 353 -17.60 16.63 12.29
N PHE A 354 -17.00 17.16 11.22
CA PHE A 354 -16.19 18.37 11.27
C PHE A 354 -17.03 19.63 11.26
N ARG A 355 -16.72 20.57 12.14
CA ARG A 355 -17.28 21.91 12.15
C ARG A 355 -16.22 22.89 11.65
N PHE A 356 -16.58 23.63 10.63
CA PHE A 356 -15.69 24.60 9.97
C PHE A 356 -16.45 25.87 9.61
N ASN A 357 -15.71 26.94 9.39
CA ASN A 357 -16.23 28.21 8.90
C ASN A 357 -15.30 28.71 7.78
N VAL A 358 -15.89 29.04 6.62
CA VAL A 358 -15.18 29.53 5.42
C VAL A 358 -15.63 30.95 5.12
#